data_471c31deaa8c2d3c04421b15adff1e31
#
_entry.id   471c31deaa8c2d3c04421b15adff1e31
#
_cell.length_a   1.000
_cell.length_b   1.000
_cell.length_c   1.000
_cell.angle_alpha   90.00
_cell.angle_beta   90.00
_cell.angle_gamma   90.00
#
_symmetry.space_group_name_H-M   'P 1'
#
loop_
_entity.id
_entity.type
_entity.pdbx_description
1 polymer ?
#
loop_
_entity_poly.entity_id
_entity_poly.type
_entity_poly.pdbx_seq_one_letter_code
_entity_poly.pdbx_strand_id
1 'polypeptide(L)'
;MFRSFFLAGFEGSTGYNRHGDWFDQVVATGHDRTVAQDYRDLAALGIHAARETVRWPLVDCGGGRFDFATLDPFLAAARESRVEVIWDLFHYGYPRGLDLFGADLPARFAEYCHAVGRYIAARGQGPHWFT
;
A
#
# COMPACT_ATOMS: atom_id res chain seq x y z
N MET A 1 -4.33 -7.40 -18.57
CA MET A 1 -5.78 -7.16 -18.35
C MET A 1 -6.11 -7.83 -17.04
N PHE A 2 -6.85 -7.15 -16.14
CA PHE A 2 -7.25 -7.71 -14.84
C PHE A 2 -8.19 -8.92 -15.01
N ARG A 3 -8.19 -9.81 -14.03
CA ARG A 3 -8.99 -11.05 -14.05
C ARG A 3 -10.48 -10.82 -13.81
N SER A 4 -10.87 -9.66 -13.29
CA SER A 4 -12.27 -9.29 -13.09
C SER A 4 -12.60 -7.94 -13.70
N PHE A 5 -13.86 -7.76 -14.09
CA PHE A 5 -14.36 -6.50 -14.61
C PHE A 5 -14.48 -5.45 -13.51
N PHE A 6 -14.95 -5.86 -12.33
CA PHE A 6 -15.01 -5.00 -11.15
C PHE A 6 -13.69 -5.02 -10.40
N LEU A 7 -13.28 -3.84 -9.94
CA LEU A 7 -12.13 -3.63 -9.09
C LEU A 7 -12.63 -3.14 -7.73
N ALA A 8 -12.09 -3.70 -6.66
CA ALA A 8 -12.29 -3.19 -5.31
C ALA A 8 -11.27 -2.08 -4.99
N GLY A 9 -11.52 -1.35 -3.92
CA GLY A 9 -10.56 -0.41 -3.35
C GLY A 9 -10.82 -0.29 -1.86
N PHE A 10 -9.76 -0.41 -1.08
CA PHE A 10 -9.82 -0.19 0.35
C PHE A 10 -9.33 1.22 0.67
N GLU A 11 -9.93 1.81 1.72
CA GLU A 11 -9.52 3.15 2.14
C GLU A 11 -8.16 3.09 2.80
N GLY A 12 -7.20 3.81 2.22
CA GLY A 12 -5.80 3.76 2.63
C GLY A 12 -5.20 5.10 3.04
N SER A 13 -6.02 6.16 3.18
CA SER A 13 -5.52 7.48 3.58
C SER A 13 -4.80 7.42 4.91
N THR A 14 -3.57 7.90 4.91
CA THR A 14 -2.74 8.02 6.12
C THR A 14 -2.04 9.36 6.13
N GLY A 15 -1.63 9.81 7.31
CA GLY A 15 -0.84 11.03 7.40
C GLY A 15 -0.97 11.76 8.73
N TYR A 16 -0.62 13.03 8.70
CA TYR A 16 -0.77 13.94 9.83
C TYR A 16 -1.79 15.02 9.46
N ASN A 17 -2.75 15.25 10.34
CA ASN A 17 -3.71 16.34 10.18
C ASN A 17 -3.05 17.70 10.45
N ARG A 18 -3.80 18.80 10.28
CA ARG A 18 -3.33 20.17 10.53
C ARG A 18 -2.84 20.43 11.95
N HIS A 19 -3.22 19.57 12.90
CA HIS A 19 -2.81 19.68 14.30
C HIS A 19 -1.59 18.81 14.62
N GLY A 20 -1.10 18.04 13.63
CA GLY A 20 0.01 17.12 13.80
C GLY A 20 -0.39 15.76 14.37
N ASP A 21 -1.68 15.46 14.47
CA ASP A 21 -2.15 14.14 14.91
C ASP A 21 -2.07 13.15 13.75
N TRP A 22 -1.59 11.96 14.05
CA TRP A 22 -1.55 10.85 13.10
C TRP A 22 -2.93 10.27 12.85
N PHE A 23 -3.25 10.00 11.60
CA PHE A 23 -4.41 9.20 11.22
C PHE A 23 -4.00 8.08 10.26
N ASP A 24 -4.72 6.96 10.32
CA ASP A 24 -4.49 5.78 9.49
C ASP A 24 -5.84 5.09 9.26
N GLN A 25 -6.39 5.23 8.07
CA GLN A 25 -7.70 4.67 7.73
C GLN A 25 -7.66 3.16 7.57
N VAL A 26 -6.52 2.57 7.22
CA VAL A 26 -6.36 1.11 7.18
C VAL A 26 -6.56 0.52 8.58
N VAL A 27 -6.00 1.17 9.59
CA VAL A 27 -6.18 0.77 11.00
C VAL A 27 -7.59 1.10 11.50
N ALA A 28 -8.11 2.28 11.16
CA ALA A 28 -9.43 2.74 11.61
C ALA A 28 -10.57 1.84 11.10
N THR A 29 -10.46 1.33 9.87
CA THR A 29 -11.41 0.37 9.30
C THR A 29 -11.15 -1.07 9.78
N GLY A 30 -10.01 -1.35 10.36
CA GLY A 30 -9.59 -2.69 10.79
C GLY A 30 -9.04 -3.56 9.66
N HIS A 31 -8.89 -3.02 8.45
CA HIS A 31 -8.44 -3.76 7.28
C HIS A 31 -7.03 -4.34 7.43
N ASP A 32 -6.17 -3.71 8.22
CA ASP A 32 -4.86 -4.24 8.62
C ASP A 32 -4.92 -5.62 9.32
N ARG A 33 -6.06 -5.91 9.99
CA ARG A 33 -6.29 -7.16 10.72
C ARG A 33 -7.18 -8.14 9.97
N THR A 34 -8.04 -7.62 9.07
CA THR A 34 -9.06 -8.43 8.37
C THR A 34 -8.74 -8.70 6.90
N VAL A 35 -7.63 -8.18 6.37
CA VAL A 35 -7.28 -8.25 4.93
C VAL A 35 -7.42 -9.66 4.34
N ALA A 36 -7.02 -10.70 5.08
CA ALA A 36 -7.15 -12.08 4.62
C ALA A 36 -8.61 -12.50 4.43
N GLN A 37 -9.53 -12.06 5.32
CA GLN A 37 -10.96 -12.31 5.17
C GLN A 37 -11.54 -11.43 4.07
N ASP A 38 -11.22 -10.16 4.05
CA ASP A 38 -11.73 -9.21 3.06
C ASP A 38 -11.43 -9.67 1.63
N TYR A 39 -10.22 -10.20 1.40
CA TYR A 39 -9.84 -10.72 0.08
C TYR A 39 -10.54 -12.04 -0.27
N ARG A 40 -10.80 -12.90 0.70
CA ARG A 40 -11.64 -14.09 0.47
C ARG A 40 -13.06 -13.70 0.07
N ASP A 41 -13.62 -12.69 0.74
CA ASP A 41 -14.95 -12.18 0.45
C ASP A 41 -15.02 -11.53 -0.94
N LEU A 42 -14.00 -10.77 -1.35
CA LEU A 42 -13.89 -10.26 -2.72
C LEU A 42 -13.86 -11.41 -3.74
N ALA A 43 -13.04 -12.42 -3.50
CA ALA A 43 -12.91 -13.55 -4.41
C ALA A 43 -14.23 -14.34 -4.51
N ALA A 44 -14.99 -14.49 -3.41
CA ALA A 44 -16.31 -15.11 -3.41
C ALA A 44 -17.34 -14.32 -4.23
N LEU A 45 -17.19 -12.99 -4.33
CA LEU A 45 -18.00 -12.12 -5.18
C LEU A 45 -17.52 -12.07 -6.65
N GLY A 46 -16.46 -12.80 -7.00
CA GLY A 46 -15.86 -12.76 -8.33
C GLY A 46 -15.02 -11.51 -8.61
N ILE A 47 -14.63 -10.76 -7.56
CA ILE A 47 -13.77 -9.60 -7.67
C ILE A 47 -12.33 -10.05 -7.37
N HIS A 48 -11.49 -10.01 -8.38
CA HIS A 48 -10.11 -10.52 -8.31
C HIS A 48 -9.04 -9.45 -8.49
N ALA A 49 -9.39 -8.18 -8.32
CA ALA A 49 -8.45 -7.08 -8.29
C ALA A 49 -8.87 -6.03 -7.26
N ALA A 50 -7.90 -5.48 -6.52
CA ALA A 50 -8.13 -4.47 -5.50
C ALA A 50 -7.01 -3.45 -5.48
N ARG A 51 -7.33 -2.18 -5.19
CA ARG A 51 -6.35 -1.15 -4.89
C ARG A 51 -6.05 -1.15 -3.40
N GLU A 52 -4.76 -1.13 -3.07
CA GLU A 52 -4.22 -1.06 -1.73
C GLU A 52 -3.18 0.03 -1.59
N THR A 53 -3.13 0.67 -0.46
CA THR A 53 -2.16 1.72 -0.20
C THR A 53 -0.91 1.19 0.49
N VAL A 54 0.24 1.49 -0.09
CA VAL A 54 1.53 1.39 0.61
C VAL A 54 1.67 2.64 1.49
N ARG A 55 1.59 2.46 2.79
CA ARG A 55 1.65 3.57 3.76
C ARG A 55 3.07 4.11 3.87
N TRP A 56 3.45 4.99 2.94
CA TRP A 56 4.80 5.53 2.83
C TRP A 56 5.41 5.98 4.16
N PRO A 57 4.67 6.72 5.06
CA PRO A 57 5.22 7.15 6.34
C PRO A 57 5.63 6.00 7.28
N LEU A 58 5.07 4.81 7.11
CA LEU A 58 5.38 3.63 7.91
C LEU A 58 6.49 2.78 7.30
N VAL A 59 6.65 2.85 5.98
CA VAL A 59 7.66 2.08 5.24
C VAL A 59 9.01 2.78 5.23
N ASP A 60 9.04 4.10 5.04
CA ASP A 60 10.28 4.89 4.94
C ASP A 60 10.78 5.31 6.33
N CYS A 61 11.77 4.60 6.83
CA CYS A 61 12.42 4.87 8.12
C CYS A 61 13.49 5.99 8.06
N GLY A 62 13.69 6.59 6.88
CA GLY A 62 14.72 7.60 6.66
C GLY A 62 16.14 7.02 6.47
N GLY A 63 17.01 7.80 5.84
CA GLY A 63 18.40 7.41 5.60
C GLY A 63 18.55 6.17 4.71
N GLY A 64 17.66 6.00 3.72
CA GLY A 64 17.69 4.85 2.80
C GLY A 64 17.29 3.52 3.44
N ARG A 65 16.64 3.54 4.60
CA ARG A 65 16.17 2.35 5.30
C ARG A 65 14.66 2.23 5.16
N PHE A 66 14.18 1.01 4.89
CA PHE A 66 12.76 0.72 4.68
C PHE A 66 12.33 -0.47 5.54
N ASP A 67 11.14 -0.36 6.15
CA ASP A 67 10.46 -1.45 6.86
C ASP A 67 9.17 -1.80 6.11
N PHE A 68 9.06 -3.04 5.69
CA PHE A 68 7.92 -3.52 4.90
C PHE A 68 6.96 -4.40 5.71
N ALA A 69 7.12 -4.49 7.02
CA ALA A 69 6.29 -5.36 7.86
C ALA A 69 4.78 -5.08 7.69
N THR A 70 4.41 -3.83 7.40
CA THR A 70 3.01 -3.45 7.15
C THR A 70 2.46 -3.92 5.81
N LEU A 71 3.30 -4.39 4.87
CA LEU A 71 2.90 -4.92 3.57
C LEU A 71 2.73 -6.45 3.58
N ASP A 72 3.44 -7.15 4.44
CA ASP A 72 3.47 -8.60 4.43
C ASP A 72 2.10 -9.27 4.55
N PRO A 73 1.16 -8.80 5.43
CA PRO A 73 -0.18 -9.37 5.51
C PRO A 73 -0.96 -9.25 4.20
N PHE A 74 -0.83 -8.12 3.51
CA PHE A 74 -1.51 -7.85 2.23
C PHE A 74 -0.95 -8.73 1.12
N LEU A 75 0.36 -8.88 1.03
CA LEU A 75 1.01 -9.76 0.06
C LEU A 75 0.63 -11.23 0.28
N ALA A 76 0.57 -11.67 1.55
CA ALA A 76 0.14 -13.02 1.89
C ALA A 76 -1.34 -13.26 1.50
N ALA A 77 -2.24 -12.35 1.89
CA ALA A 77 -3.66 -12.42 1.58
C ALA A 77 -3.93 -12.41 0.07
N ALA A 78 -3.22 -11.55 -0.68
CA ALA A 78 -3.33 -11.45 -2.14
C ALA A 78 -2.94 -12.76 -2.82
N ARG A 79 -1.87 -13.40 -2.36
CA ARG A 79 -1.41 -14.68 -2.88
C ARG A 79 -2.41 -15.80 -2.59
N GLU A 80 -2.91 -15.88 -1.37
CA GLU A 80 -3.84 -16.93 -0.93
C GLU A 80 -5.19 -16.83 -1.65
N SER A 81 -5.74 -15.63 -1.79
CA SER A 81 -7.03 -15.37 -2.42
C SER A 81 -6.95 -15.14 -3.92
N ARG A 82 -5.73 -15.11 -4.49
CA ARG A 82 -5.46 -14.82 -5.91
C ARG A 82 -6.06 -13.48 -6.37
N VAL A 83 -6.00 -12.48 -5.49
CA VAL A 83 -6.37 -11.10 -5.80
C VAL A 83 -5.15 -10.38 -6.38
N GLU A 84 -5.35 -9.74 -7.54
CA GLU A 84 -4.35 -8.86 -8.16
C GLU A 84 -4.39 -7.50 -7.44
N VAL A 85 -3.24 -7.04 -6.94
CA VAL A 85 -3.20 -5.77 -6.21
C VAL A 85 -2.64 -4.65 -7.08
N ILE A 86 -3.34 -3.52 -7.06
CA ILE A 86 -2.88 -2.23 -7.58
C ILE A 86 -2.32 -1.46 -6.38
N TRP A 87 -1.02 -1.34 -6.31
CA TRP A 87 -0.33 -0.69 -5.20
C TRP A 87 -0.32 0.82 -5.40
N ASP A 88 -1.06 1.51 -4.54
CA ASP A 88 -1.06 2.97 -4.47
C ASP A 88 0.13 3.42 -3.60
N LEU A 89 1.11 4.04 -4.24
CA LEU A 89 2.38 4.37 -3.58
C LEU A 89 2.32 5.68 -2.79
N PHE A 90 1.35 6.54 -3.07
CA PHE A 90 1.22 7.81 -2.39
C PHE A 90 -0.24 8.25 -2.22
N HIS A 91 -0.86 7.83 -1.13
CA HIS A 91 -2.23 8.18 -0.80
C HIS A 91 -2.28 9.11 0.44
N TYR A 92 -1.97 10.39 0.22
CA TYR A 92 -1.87 11.52 1.17
C TYR A 92 -0.69 11.46 2.15
N GLY A 93 -0.37 10.29 2.72
CA GLY A 93 0.68 10.16 3.72
C GLY A 93 2.09 10.22 3.17
N TYR A 94 2.96 10.97 3.83
CA TYR A 94 4.39 11.05 3.53
C TYR A 94 5.21 11.11 4.83
N PRO A 95 6.51 10.79 4.80
CA PRO A 95 7.36 10.78 6.00
C PRO A 95 7.40 12.14 6.69
N ARG A 96 7.31 12.12 8.01
CA ARG A 96 7.33 13.34 8.82
C ARG A 96 8.61 14.14 8.57
N GLY A 97 8.45 15.44 8.37
CA GLY A 97 9.57 16.36 8.11
C GLY A 97 10.04 16.41 6.66
N LEU A 98 9.43 15.65 5.76
CA LEU A 98 9.65 15.81 4.32
C LEU A 98 8.87 17.04 3.82
N ASP A 99 9.56 17.94 3.14
CA ASP A 99 8.90 19.06 2.47
C ASP A 99 8.37 18.62 1.10
N LEU A 100 7.04 18.64 0.92
CA LEU A 100 6.38 18.27 -0.34
C LEU A 100 6.73 19.18 -1.52
N PHE A 101 7.23 20.37 -1.25
CA PHE A 101 7.66 21.32 -2.27
C PHE A 101 9.17 21.47 -2.31
N GLY A 102 9.88 20.70 -1.50
CA GLY A 102 11.33 20.69 -1.42
C GLY A 102 12.01 19.96 -2.59
N ALA A 103 13.23 20.35 -2.89
CA ALA A 103 14.03 19.76 -3.96
C ALA A 103 14.33 18.26 -3.75
N ASP A 104 14.28 17.77 -2.51
CA ASP A 104 14.61 16.40 -2.15
C ASP A 104 13.43 15.41 -2.39
N LEU A 105 12.20 15.92 -2.52
CA LEU A 105 11.02 15.07 -2.68
C LEU A 105 11.13 14.09 -3.85
N PRO A 106 11.48 14.50 -5.08
CA PRO A 106 11.51 13.58 -6.21
C PRO A 106 12.51 12.44 -6.02
N ALA A 107 13.68 12.73 -5.50
CA ALA A 107 14.73 11.74 -5.28
C ALA A 107 14.30 10.73 -4.19
N ARG A 108 13.77 11.22 -3.06
CA ARG A 108 13.33 10.37 -1.96
C ARG A 108 12.11 9.53 -2.33
N PHE A 109 11.17 10.10 -3.07
CA PHE A 109 10.02 9.35 -3.58
C PHE A 109 10.45 8.25 -4.55
N ALA A 110 11.37 8.55 -5.48
CA ALA A 110 11.91 7.56 -6.41
C ALA A 110 12.63 6.41 -5.68
N GLU A 111 13.44 6.71 -4.66
CA GLU A 111 14.12 5.71 -3.84
C GLU A 111 13.11 4.80 -3.12
N TYR A 112 12.08 5.39 -2.51
CA TYR A 112 10.98 4.66 -1.88
C TYR A 112 10.23 3.77 -2.89
N CYS A 113 9.81 4.30 -4.03
CA CYS A 113 9.12 3.54 -5.07
C CYS A 113 9.97 2.36 -5.55
N HIS A 114 11.27 2.58 -5.75
CA HIS A 114 12.20 1.52 -6.13
C HIS A 114 12.29 0.42 -5.07
N ALA A 115 12.40 0.80 -3.79
CA ALA A 115 12.49 -0.15 -2.68
C ALA A 115 11.19 -0.98 -2.55
N VAL A 116 10.02 -0.33 -2.62
CA VAL A 116 8.71 -1.00 -2.60
C VAL A 116 8.57 -1.95 -3.79
N GLY A 117 8.87 -1.48 -5.00
CA GLY A 117 8.76 -2.29 -6.22
C GLY A 117 9.61 -3.55 -6.15
N ARG A 118 10.86 -3.43 -5.69
CA ARG A 118 11.74 -4.60 -5.49
C ARG A 118 11.20 -5.56 -4.43
N TYR A 119 10.68 -5.02 -3.33
CA TYR A 119 10.13 -5.85 -2.25
C TYR A 119 8.93 -6.66 -2.71
N ILE A 120 8.00 -6.01 -3.40
CA ILE A 120 6.78 -6.64 -3.95
C ILE A 120 7.15 -7.66 -5.02
N ALA A 121 8.06 -7.34 -5.94
CA ALA A 121 8.51 -8.24 -6.99
C ALA A 121 9.15 -9.52 -6.44
N ALA A 122 9.84 -9.43 -5.30
CA ALA A 122 10.48 -10.58 -4.67
C ALA A 122 9.48 -11.51 -3.92
N ARG A 123 8.28 -11.03 -3.57
CA ARG A 123 7.30 -11.74 -2.72
C ARG A 123 5.92 -11.91 -3.32
N GLY A 124 5.54 -11.03 -4.24
CA GLY A 124 4.27 -11.06 -4.94
C GLY A 124 4.23 -12.12 -6.04
N GLN A 125 3.03 -12.41 -6.52
CA GLN A 125 2.79 -13.30 -7.65
C GLN A 125 2.09 -12.56 -8.78
N GLY A 126 2.49 -12.84 -10.01
CA GLY A 126 1.87 -12.28 -11.22
C GLY A 126 2.34 -10.86 -11.55
N PRO A 127 1.61 -10.16 -12.40
CA PRO A 127 1.94 -8.80 -12.76
C PRO A 127 1.75 -7.86 -11.56
N HIS A 128 2.63 -6.87 -11.43
CA HIS A 128 2.58 -5.87 -10.39
C HIS A 128 2.11 -4.54 -10.98
N TRP A 129 1.04 -4.01 -10.40
CA TRP A 129 0.41 -2.76 -10.82
C TRP A 129 0.68 -1.68 -9.77
N PHE A 130 0.98 -0.47 -10.22
CA PHE A 130 1.25 0.67 -9.35
C PHE A 130 0.49 1.90 -9.83
N THR A 131 0.09 2.75 -8.90
CA THR A 131 -0.53 4.04 -9.13
C THR A 131 0.03 5.09 -8.17
#